data_73f49fc7ce3df92ad5ffc65b1e3b9219
#
_entry.id   73f49fc7ce3df92ad5ffc65b1e3b9219
#
_cell.length_a   1.000
_cell.length_b   1.000
_cell.length_c   1.000
_cell.angle_alpha   90.00
_cell.angle_beta   90.00
_cell.angle_gamma   90.00
#
_symmetry.space_group_name_H-M   'P 1'
#
loop_
_entity.id
_entity.type
_entity.pdbx_description
1 polymer ?
#
loop_
_entity_poly.entity_id
_entity_poly.type
_entity_poly.pdbx_seq_one_letter_code
_entity_poly.pdbx_strand_id
1 'polypeptide(L)'
;MALFVEELGVTGKAVPFYAGIAVASSSVTSAIMSPIWGSLADRYGRKPMMLRASIAMTLTMGGIAFVPSVFWLLVLRLLNGVFSGFVPNSTALIASQVPKDQSGYALGTLSTGVVAGTLMGPLIGGLIAENLGMRNVFLLVGFFLF
;
A
#
# COMPACT_ATOMS: atom_id res chain seq x y z
N MET A 1 -5.81 10.00 4.61
CA MET A 1 -4.68 10.86 4.21
C MET A 1 -4.92 12.33 4.55
N ALA A 2 -6.04 12.93 4.16
CA ALA A 2 -6.31 14.33 4.49
C ALA A 2 -6.22 14.62 6.00
N LEU A 3 -6.89 13.84 6.84
CA LEU A 3 -6.84 13.96 8.31
C LEU A 3 -5.41 13.89 8.87
N PHE A 4 -4.56 13.03 8.31
CA PHE A 4 -3.18 12.91 8.77
C PHE A 4 -2.32 14.12 8.34
N VAL A 5 -2.58 14.68 7.18
CA VAL A 5 -1.93 15.93 6.72
C VAL A 5 -2.33 17.11 7.61
N GLU A 6 -3.58 17.16 8.11
CA GLU A 6 -4.03 18.14 9.10
C GLU A 6 -3.31 17.97 10.44
N GLU A 7 -3.15 16.74 10.93
CA GLU A 7 -2.37 16.48 12.16
C GLU A 7 -0.90 16.91 12.05
N LEU A 8 -0.34 16.93 10.82
CA LEU A 8 1.02 17.42 10.56
C LEU A 8 1.11 18.96 10.42
N GLY A 9 0.03 19.69 10.73
CA GLY A 9 0.01 21.16 10.83
C GLY A 9 -0.34 21.88 9.53
N VAL A 10 -0.77 21.16 8.48
CA VAL A 10 -1.29 21.79 7.25
C VAL A 10 -2.77 22.06 7.42
N THR A 11 -3.20 23.30 7.15
CA THR A 11 -4.61 23.72 7.31
C THR A 11 -5.19 24.30 6.03
N GLY A 12 -6.52 24.27 5.92
CA GLY A 12 -7.26 24.90 4.86
C GLY A 12 -7.14 24.22 3.49
N LYS A 13 -7.09 25.01 2.42
CA LYS A 13 -7.11 24.52 1.02
C LYS A 13 -5.86 23.71 0.62
N ALA A 14 -4.79 23.75 1.40
CA ALA A 14 -3.57 23.00 1.14
C ALA A 14 -3.68 21.51 1.51
N VAL A 15 -4.56 21.13 2.42
CA VAL A 15 -4.74 19.74 2.89
C VAL A 15 -5.10 18.77 1.74
N PRO A 16 -6.12 19.02 0.91
CA PRO A 16 -6.44 18.14 -0.21
C PRO A 16 -5.30 18.06 -1.23
N PHE A 17 -4.58 19.15 -1.44
CA PHE A 17 -3.47 19.22 -2.38
C PHE A 17 -2.30 18.31 -1.92
N TYR A 18 -1.83 18.42 -0.69
CA TYR A 18 -0.77 17.56 -0.16
C TYR A 18 -1.22 16.10 -0.01
N ALA A 19 -2.46 15.85 0.37
CA ALA A 19 -3.03 14.52 0.40
C ALA A 19 -3.06 13.89 -1.00
N GLY A 20 -3.46 14.66 -2.02
CA GLY A 20 -3.45 14.25 -3.42
C GLY A 20 -2.03 13.92 -3.92
N ILE A 21 -1.06 14.80 -3.65
CA ILE A 21 0.35 14.56 -4.01
C ILE A 21 0.88 13.29 -3.32
N ALA A 22 0.58 13.08 -2.04
CA ALA A 22 1.02 11.90 -1.31
C ALA A 22 0.50 10.59 -1.91
N VAL A 23 -0.75 10.57 -2.39
CA VAL A 23 -1.32 9.42 -3.09
C VAL A 23 -0.75 9.29 -4.49
N ALA A 24 -0.71 10.38 -5.26
CA ALA A 24 -0.20 10.40 -6.63
C ALA A 24 1.27 9.97 -6.70
N SER A 25 2.11 10.44 -5.77
CA SER A 25 3.54 10.11 -5.72
C SER A 25 3.77 8.61 -5.58
N SER A 26 3.05 7.94 -4.69
CA SER A 26 3.17 6.49 -4.53
C SER A 26 2.65 5.72 -5.75
N SER A 27 1.57 6.20 -6.39
CA SER A 27 0.98 5.57 -7.58
C SER A 27 1.90 5.70 -8.80
N VAL A 28 2.44 6.89 -9.04
CA VAL A 28 3.36 7.15 -10.15
C VAL A 28 4.64 6.33 -9.99
N THR A 29 5.23 6.34 -8.79
CA THR A 29 6.44 5.58 -8.52
C THR A 29 6.20 4.08 -8.66
N SER A 30 5.05 3.58 -8.19
CA SER A 30 4.63 2.19 -8.36
C SER A 30 4.49 1.81 -9.84
N ALA A 31 3.89 2.68 -10.66
CA ALA A 31 3.73 2.44 -12.08
C ALA A 31 5.09 2.33 -12.81
N ILE A 32 6.03 3.22 -12.47
CA ILE A 32 7.39 3.21 -13.05
C ILE A 32 8.18 1.97 -12.61
N MET A 33 8.07 1.58 -11.34
CA MET A 33 8.83 0.46 -10.78
C MET A 33 8.21 -0.91 -11.08
N SER A 34 6.93 -0.97 -11.44
CA SER A 34 6.20 -2.22 -11.70
C SER A 34 6.87 -3.13 -12.75
N PRO A 35 7.29 -2.65 -13.94
CA PRO A 35 7.97 -3.51 -14.91
C PRO A 35 9.33 -4.01 -14.43
N ILE A 36 10.05 -3.21 -13.64
CA ILE A 36 11.34 -3.61 -13.06
C ILE A 36 11.14 -4.77 -12.08
N TRP A 37 10.21 -4.62 -11.15
CA TRP A 37 9.90 -5.67 -10.17
C TRP A 37 9.25 -6.89 -10.82
N GLY A 38 8.47 -6.72 -11.89
CA GLY A 38 7.94 -7.83 -12.69
C GLY A 38 9.05 -8.68 -13.28
N SER A 39 10.02 -8.06 -13.96
CA SER A 39 11.17 -8.76 -14.55
C SER A 39 12.07 -9.44 -13.50
N LEU A 40 12.26 -8.81 -12.33
CA LEU A 40 12.98 -9.42 -11.21
C LEU A 40 12.20 -10.61 -10.62
N ALA A 41 10.88 -10.50 -10.53
CA ALA A 41 10.03 -11.59 -10.04
C ALA A 41 10.06 -12.82 -10.95
N ASP A 42 10.15 -12.61 -12.25
CA ASP A 42 10.30 -13.69 -13.22
C ASP A 42 11.69 -14.34 -13.16
N ARG A 43 12.74 -13.57 -12.80
CA ARG A 43 14.12 -14.06 -12.70
C ARG A 43 14.43 -14.72 -11.35
N TYR A 44 14.02 -14.14 -10.25
CA TYR A 44 14.35 -14.59 -8.88
C TYR A 44 13.22 -15.35 -8.19
N GLY A 45 12.06 -15.41 -8.83
CA GLY A 45 10.87 -16.04 -8.28
C GLY A 45 9.92 -15.07 -7.60
N ARG A 46 8.63 -15.38 -7.68
CA ARG A 46 7.54 -14.48 -7.23
C ARG A 46 7.39 -14.46 -5.71
N LYS A 47 7.63 -15.61 -5.02
CA LYS A 47 7.54 -15.69 -3.55
C LYS A 47 8.50 -14.73 -2.83
N PRO A 48 9.83 -14.75 -3.11
CA PRO A 48 10.74 -13.81 -2.44
C PRO A 48 10.44 -12.34 -2.76
N MET A 49 9.91 -12.06 -3.96
CA MET A 49 9.49 -10.70 -4.32
C MET A 49 8.26 -10.23 -3.55
N MET A 50 7.31 -11.12 -3.27
CA MET A 50 6.18 -10.82 -2.39
C MET A 50 6.61 -10.56 -0.96
N LEU A 51 7.48 -11.41 -0.39
CA LEU A 51 8.03 -11.22 0.97
C LEU A 51 8.77 -9.88 1.09
N ARG A 52 9.61 -9.57 0.11
CA ARG A 52 10.29 -8.27 0.05
C ARG A 52 9.30 -7.10 0.04
N ALA A 53 8.27 -7.18 -0.82
CA ALA A 53 7.26 -6.12 -0.90
C ALA A 53 6.49 -5.98 0.42
N SER A 54 6.09 -7.09 1.05
CA SER A 54 5.40 -7.09 2.35
C SER A 54 6.26 -6.43 3.43
N ILE A 55 7.52 -6.85 3.60
CA ILE A 55 8.44 -6.28 4.59
C ILE A 55 8.64 -4.78 4.35
N ALA A 56 8.90 -4.37 3.11
CA ALA A 56 9.09 -2.97 2.78
C ALA A 56 7.83 -2.13 3.02
N MET A 57 6.65 -2.66 2.69
CA MET A 57 5.37 -1.99 2.98
C MET A 57 5.12 -1.88 4.49
N THR A 58 5.42 -2.91 5.28
CA THR A 58 5.36 -2.88 6.74
C THR A 58 6.25 -1.78 7.31
N LEU A 59 7.50 -1.70 6.88
CA LEU A 59 8.44 -0.69 7.34
C LEU A 59 8.03 0.73 6.93
N THR A 60 7.57 0.91 5.70
CA THR A 60 7.15 2.24 5.23
C THR A 60 5.84 2.69 5.88
N MET A 61 4.87 1.78 6.05
CA MET A 61 3.60 2.10 6.72
C MET A 61 3.80 2.34 8.22
N GLY A 62 4.58 1.51 8.89
CA GLY A 62 4.97 1.72 10.28
C GLY A 62 5.77 3.02 10.46
N GLY A 63 6.67 3.32 9.53
CA GLY A 63 7.44 4.57 9.52
C GLY A 63 6.56 5.83 9.41
N ILE A 64 5.46 5.78 8.63
CA ILE A 64 4.51 6.89 8.51
C ILE A 64 3.91 7.29 9.86
N ALA A 65 3.71 6.34 10.78
CA ALA A 65 3.19 6.65 12.12
C ALA A 65 4.09 7.58 12.94
N PHE A 66 5.39 7.61 12.66
CA PHE A 66 6.38 8.41 13.41
C PHE A 66 6.81 9.69 12.68
N VAL A 67 6.19 10.00 11.56
CA VAL A 67 6.55 11.16 10.72
C VAL A 67 6.24 12.49 11.45
N PRO A 68 7.23 13.40 11.54
CA PRO A 68 7.05 14.71 12.17
C PRO A 68 6.57 15.79 11.19
N SER A 69 6.64 15.56 9.86
CA SER A 69 6.30 16.58 8.87
C SER A 69 5.80 15.98 7.55
N VAL A 70 5.06 16.80 6.78
CA VAL A 70 4.53 16.43 5.46
C VAL A 70 5.64 16.03 4.48
N PHE A 71 6.82 16.63 4.58
CA PHE A 71 7.96 16.27 3.74
C PHE A 71 8.35 14.80 3.91
N TRP A 72 8.52 14.34 5.14
CA TRP A 72 8.82 12.93 5.44
C TRP A 72 7.69 11.98 5.05
N LEU A 73 6.44 12.43 5.17
CA LEU A 73 5.30 11.68 4.67
C LEU A 73 5.41 11.44 3.17
N LEU A 74 5.75 12.47 2.38
CA LEU A 74 5.93 12.34 0.93
C LEU A 74 7.09 11.39 0.58
N VAL A 75 8.22 11.50 1.30
CA VAL A 75 9.37 10.60 1.10
C VAL A 75 8.98 9.15 1.36
N LEU A 76 8.31 8.86 2.47
CA LEU A 76 7.86 7.50 2.78
C LEU A 76 6.80 6.99 1.80
N ARG A 77 5.96 7.87 1.26
CA ARG A 77 5.00 7.53 0.21
C ARG A 77 5.69 7.18 -1.11
N LEU A 78 6.70 7.93 -1.50
CA LEU A 78 7.54 7.58 -2.65
C LEU A 78 8.21 6.22 -2.46
N LEU A 79 8.84 5.99 -1.30
CA LEU A 79 9.45 4.70 -0.97
C LEU A 79 8.43 3.55 -0.99
N ASN A 80 7.24 3.77 -0.43
CA ASN A 80 6.16 2.79 -0.49
C ASN A 80 5.79 2.44 -1.94
N GLY A 81 5.72 3.45 -2.83
CA GLY A 81 5.52 3.24 -4.26
C GLY A 81 6.67 2.45 -4.91
N VAL A 82 7.94 2.79 -4.59
CA VAL A 82 9.12 2.06 -5.11
C VAL A 82 9.06 0.58 -4.74
N PHE A 83 8.72 0.25 -3.51
CA PHE A 83 8.70 -1.12 -2.99
C PHE A 83 7.36 -1.83 -3.18
N SER A 84 6.37 -1.19 -3.80
CA SER A 84 5.08 -1.82 -4.10
C SER A 84 5.25 -3.00 -5.07
N GLY A 85 4.16 -3.69 -5.35
CA GLY A 85 4.18 -4.82 -6.28
C GLY A 85 3.61 -6.10 -5.67
N PHE A 86 3.11 -6.04 -4.43
CA PHE A 86 2.51 -7.20 -3.77
C PHE A 86 1.31 -7.76 -4.56
N VAL A 87 0.33 -6.93 -4.93
CA VAL A 87 -0.87 -7.37 -5.64
C VAL A 87 -0.56 -7.92 -7.04
N PRO A 88 0.22 -7.25 -7.91
CA PRO A 88 0.60 -7.81 -9.21
C PRO A 88 1.35 -9.14 -9.09
N ASN A 89 2.29 -9.25 -8.15
CA ASN A 89 3.02 -10.49 -7.93
C ASN A 89 2.14 -11.61 -7.40
N SER A 90 1.17 -11.32 -6.52
CA SER A 90 0.18 -12.29 -6.03
C SER A 90 -0.69 -12.80 -7.15
N THR A 91 -1.21 -11.91 -7.99
CA THR A 91 -2.02 -12.25 -9.17
C THR A 91 -1.26 -13.16 -10.12
N ALA A 92 -0.02 -12.79 -10.42
CA ALA A 92 0.83 -13.54 -11.31
C ALA A 92 1.28 -14.89 -10.72
N LEU A 93 1.49 -14.96 -9.39
CA LEU A 93 1.80 -16.22 -8.70
C LEU A 93 0.62 -17.19 -8.78
N ILE A 94 -0.59 -16.73 -8.47
CA ILE A 94 -1.81 -17.52 -8.55
C ILE A 94 -2.02 -18.02 -9.99
N ALA A 95 -1.91 -17.12 -10.97
CA ALA A 95 -2.06 -17.48 -12.38
C ALA A 95 -1.06 -18.55 -12.87
N SER A 96 0.13 -18.63 -12.24
CA SER A 96 1.17 -19.60 -12.58
C SER A 96 1.08 -20.92 -11.84
N GLN A 97 0.44 -20.97 -10.68
CA GLN A 97 0.38 -22.17 -9.82
C GLN A 97 -0.95 -22.90 -9.83
N VAL A 98 -2.03 -22.21 -10.23
CA VAL A 98 -3.37 -22.78 -10.27
C VAL A 98 -3.65 -23.38 -11.67
N PRO A 99 -4.26 -24.59 -11.75
CA PRO A 99 -4.71 -25.17 -13.02
C PRO A 99 -5.60 -24.20 -13.80
N LYS A 100 -5.53 -24.27 -15.14
CA LYS A 100 -6.23 -23.30 -16.02
C LYS A 100 -7.75 -23.30 -15.83
N ASP A 101 -8.33 -24.45 -15.50
CA ASP A 101 -9.75 -24.63 -15.21
C ASP A 101 -10.21 -23.95 -13.91
N GLN A 102 -9.30 -23.72 -12.95
CA GLN A 102 -9.59 -23.09 -11.64
C GLN A 102 -9.02 -21.67 -11.53
N SER A 103 -8.23 -21.22 -12.49
CA SER A 103 -7.56 -19.91 -12.43
C SER A 103 -8.56 -18.74 -12.36
N GLY A 104 -9.70 -18.85 -13.07
CA GLY A 104 -10.76 -17.84 -13.02
C GLY A 104 -11.35 -17.68 -11.61
N TYR A 105 -11.64 -18.78 -10.92
CA TYR A 105 -12.14 -18.75 -9.55
C TYR A 105 -11.11 -18.17 -8.57
N ALA A 106 -9.87 -18.62 -8.65
CA ALA A 106 -8.79 -18.16 -7.76
C ALA A 106 -8.50 -16.66 -7.94
N LEU A 107 -8.42 -16.18 -9.18
CA LEU A 107 -8.23 -14.76 -9.49
C LEU A 107 -9.45 -13.91 -9.11
N GLY A 108 -10.67 -14.45 -9.30
CA GLY A 108 -11.90 -13.82 -8.86
C GLY A 108 -11.94 -13.62 -7.35
N THR A 109 -11.57 -14.65 -6.59
CA THR A 109 -11.48 -14.59 -5.12
C THR A 109 -10.45 -13.54 -4.67
N LEU A 110 -9.26 -13.51 -5.29
CA LEU A 110 -8.26 -12.49 -5.00
C LEU A 110 -8.79 -11.07 -5.28
N SER A 111 -9.42 -10.89 -6.45
CA SER A 111 -9.99 -9.59 -6.84
C SER A 111 -11.10 -9.15 -5.89
N THR A 112 -11.95 -10.06 -5.44
CA THR A 112 -12.98 -9.78 -4.44
C THR A 112 -12.36 -9.31 -3.13
N GLY A 113 -11.28 -9.95 -2.67
CA GLY A 113 -10.54 -9.53 -1.49
C GLY A 113 -9.95 -8.11 -1.63
N VAL A 114 -9.37 -7.79 -2.79
CA VAL A 114 -8.84 -6.45 -3.08
C VAL A 114 -9.95 -5.41 -3.08
N VAL A 115 -11.08 -5.69 -3.74
CA VAL A 115 -12.23 -4.76 -3.78
C VAL A 115 -12.83 -4.58 -2.39
N ALA A 116 -13.05 -5.67 -1.65
CA ALA A 116 -13.54 -5.59 -0.27
C ALA A 116 -12.60 -4.76 0.62
N GLY A 117 -11.30 -4.97 0.50
CA GLY A 117 -10.28 -4.19 1.23
C GLY A 117 -10.30 -2.70 0.88
N THR A 118 -10.48 -2.35 -0.38
CA THR A 118 -10.56 -0.94 -0.82
C THR A 118 -11.84 -0.24 -0.37
N LEU A 119 -12.96 -0.97 -0.27
CA LEU A 119 -14.23 -0.41 0.21
C LEU A 119 -14.27 -0.33 1.74
N MET A 120 -13.85 -1.39 2.43
CA MET A 120 -13.92 -1.45 3.89
C MET A 120 -12.74 -0.75 4.57
N GLY A 121 -11.59 -0.66 3.90
CA GLY A 121 -10.40 -0.01 4.44
C GLY A 121 -10.64 1.41 4.96
N PRO A 122 -11.22 2.32 4.16
CA PRO A 122 -11.54 3.68 4.61
C PRO A 122 -12.54 3.74 5.75
N LEU A 123 -13.55 2.85 5.77
CA LEU A 123 -14.55 2.78 6.84
C LEU A 123 -13.91 2.34 8.15
N ILE A 124 -13.22 1.20 8.16
CA ILE A 124 -12.56 0.67 9.34
C ILE A 124 -11.44 1.60 9.80
N GLY A 125 -10.63 2.07 8.85
CA GLY A 125 -9.54 3.00 9.12
C GLY A 125 -10.02 4.35 9.67
N GLY A 126 -11.18 4.85 9.20
CA GLY A 126 -11.82 6.06 9.73
C GLY A 126 -12.27 5.87 11.18
N LEU A 127 -13.01 4.79 11.46
CA LEU A 127 -13.48 4.48 12.83
C LEU A 127 -12.31 4.30 13.82
N ILE A 128 -11.24 3.63 13.40
CA ILE A 128 -10.04 3.48 14.24
C ILE A 128 -9.34 4.82 14.43
N ALA A 129 -9.28 5.66 13.38
CA ALA A 129 -8.67 6.98 13.46
C ALA A 129 -9.39 7.91 14.44
N GLU A 130 -10.72 7.89 14.45
CA GLU A 130 -11.54 8.68 15.37
C GLU A 130 -11.33 8.29 16.85
N ASN A 131 -11.17 6.98 17.13
CA ASN A 131 -11.07 6.49 18.51
C ASN A 131 -9.63 6.42 19.03
N LEU A 132 -8.67 6.06 18.18
CA LEU A 132 -7.28 5.78 18.56
C LEU A 132 -6.26 6.74 17.94
N GLY A 133 -6.69 7.64 17.06
CA GLY A 133 -5.82 8.55 16.32
C GLY A 133 -5.21 7.91 15.06
N MET A 134 -4.87 8.75 14.07
CA MET A 134 -4.38 8.32 12.76
C MET A 134 -3.06 7.56 12.81
N ARG A 135 -2.17 7.89 13.75
CA ARG A 135 -0.87 7.21 13.90
C ARG A 135 -1.03 5.72 14.21
N ASN A 136 -2.00 5.38 15.07
CA ASN A 136 -2.29 3.99 15.43
C ASN A 136 -2.88 3.18 14.27
N VAL A 137 -3.59 3.82 13.34
CA VAL A 137 -4.06 3.17 12.10
C VAL A 137 -2.87 2.67 11.28
N PHE A 138 -1.84 3.51 11.08
CA PHE A 138 -0.65 3.12 10.31
C PHE A 138 0.17 2.03 11.01
N LEU A 139 0.25 2.04 12.33
CA LEU A 139 0.90 0.97 13.11
C LEU A 139 0.16 -0.36 12.97
N LEU A 140 -1.17 -0.35 13.07
CA LEU A 140 -1.99 -1.53 12.88
C LEU A 140 -1.85 -2.09 11.46
N VAL A 141 -1.93 -1.24 10.44
CA VAL A 141 -1.73 -1.67 9.04
C VAL A 141 -0.33 -2.25 8.85
N GLY A 142 0.71 -1.63 9.41
CA GLY A 142 2.07 -2.17 9.40
C GLY A 142 2.16 -3.55 10.06
N PHE A 143 1.52 -3.73 11.22
CA PHE A 143 1.50 -5.00 11.94
C PHE A 143 0.77 -6.11 11.16
N PHE A 144 -0.36 -5.81 10.53
CA PHE A 144 -1.11 -6.80 9.75
C PHE A 144 -0.47 -7.17 8.40
N LEU A 145 0.46 -6.35 7.91
CA LEU A 145 1.22 -6.63 6.68
C LEU A 145 2.44 -7.53 6.92
N PHE A 146 2.86 -7.68 8.17
CA PHE A 146 3.95 -8.57 8.59
C PHE A 146 3.44 -9.98 8.83
#